data_518136ee436f41d75fab5a115f1a5691
#
_entry.id   518136ee436f41d75fab5a115f1a5691
#
_cell.length_a   1.000
_cell.length_b   1.000
_cell.length_c   1.000
_cell.angle_alpha   90.00
_cell.angle_beta   90.00
_cell.angle_gamma   90.00
#
_symmetry.space_group_name_H-M   'P 1'
#
loop_
_entity.id
_entity.type
_entity.pdbx_description
1 polymer ?
#
loop_
_entity_poly.entity_id
_entity_poly.type
_entity_poly.pdbx_seq_one_letter_code
_entity_poly.pdbx_strand_id
1 'polypeptide(L)'
;MYPKNLCMKTEKKLMRILKLFIFSVLVISMAVCSVCMTEVSASSDIYNQSAVKLGDLGLFKGTDNGFELDRRPTRAEAACMLVRFLGKESDALKETYNIPFKDVPDWAVQYVGYLYSNNMAKGLSDNYFGANEFIDMDAYTTFVLRALKYNDSEPNLDFTWETAKKKAVDISLLSNADLRKLSKADFTRGKMVYLSERALNTNIKGRRIMLRRLLASQGIISVDPEWSTDKPEWFDSIIAAGEKHLGVPYLFGSANPEKGFDCSGFVSYVYNNSNLGFKLPRSSQSIFNNIKTFELEQDARPGDLIFFTGTYNSKNPVTHVGIYIGDGRMLHAGSKAGISYQNLNIDYYKKHFYGFGRVEPNRSAK
;
A
#
# COMPACT_ATOMS: atom_id res chain seq x y z
N MET A 1 58.25 -38.94 49.25
CA MET A 1 58.04 -39.29 47.82
C MET A 1 56.63 -38.86 47.43
N TYR A 2 56.46 -37.72 46.82
CA TYR A 2 55.10 -37.24 46.38
C TYR A 2 54.79 -37.75 44.97
N PRO A 3 53.61 -38.18 44.70
CA PRO A 3 53.27 -38.81 43.41
C PRO A 3 53.13 -37.76 42.28
N LYS A 4 54.07 -37.70 41.36
CA LYS A 4 54.08 -36.88 40.13
C LYS A 4 52.90 -37.16 39.16
N ASN A 5 52.15 -38.22 39.40
CA ASN A 5 51.08 -38.67 38.49
C ASN A 5 49.71 -37.94 38.65
N LEU A 6 49.52 -37.20 39.74
CA LEU A 6 48.27 -36.50 39.98
C LEU A 6 48.24 -35.14 39.28
N CYS A 7 49.35 -34.44 39.16
CA CYS A 7 49.49 -33.15 38.51
C CYS A 7 49.28 -33.26 36.99
N MET A 8 49.77 -34.25 36.31
CA MET A 8 49.63 -34.45 34.86
C MET A 8 48.24 -34.83 34.42
N LYS A 9 47.43 -35.45 35.29
CA LYS A 9 45.97 -35.74 34.95
C LYS A 9 45.10 -34.52 35.03
N THR A 10 45.35 -33.61 35.95
CA THR A 10 44.62 -32.34 36.09
C THR A 10 44.95 -31.38 34.98
N GLU A 11 46.17 -31.24 34.53
CA GLU A 11 46.56 -30.41 33.38
C GLU A 11 45.95 -30.89 32.06
N LYS A 12 45.93 -32.20 31.80
CA LYS A 12 45.28 -32.77 30.61
C LYS A 12 43.75 -32.56 30.61
N LYS A 13 43.12 -32.61 31.78
CA LYS A 13 41.68 -32.33 31.93
C LYS A 13 41.37 -30.85 31.72
N LEU A 14 42.22 -29.97 32.26
CA LEU A 14 42.09 -28.51 32.08
C LEU A 14 42.28 -28.10 30.61
N MET A 15 43.27 -28.65 29.93
CA MET A 15 43.48 -28.40 28.48
C MET A 15 42.35 -28.94 27.61
N ARG A 16 41.71 -30.05 27.98
CA ARG A 16 40.51 -30.54 27.25
C ARG A 16 39.31 -29.61 27.43
N ILE A 17 39.06 -29.12 28.64
CA ILE A 17 38.01 -28.16 28.94
C ILE A 17 38.24 -26.84 28.19
N LEU A 18 39.48 -26.33 28.18
CA LEU A 18 39.84 -25.11 27.46
C LEU A 18 39.67 -25.27 25.95
N LYS A 19 40.03 -26.40 25.34
CA LYS A 19 39.84 -26.69 23.94
C LYS A 19 38.32 -26.77 23.57
N LEU A 20 37.52 -27.39 24.44
CA LEU A 20 36.04 -27.43 24.23
C LEU A 20 35.41 -26.05 24.35
N PHE A 21 35.89 -25.21 25.26
CA PHE A 21 35.39 -23.84 25.42
C PHE A 21 35.77 -22.95 24.21
N ILE A 22 37.00 -23.03 23.73
CA ILE A 22 37.44 -22.33 22.52
C ILE A 22 36.67 -22.80 21.29
N PHE A 23 36.42 -24.11 21.15
CA PHE A 23 35.64 -24.66 20.05
C PHE A 23 34.19 -24.21 20.10
N SER A 24 33.57 -24.16 21.29
CA SER A 24 32.18 -23.67 21.43
C SER A 24 32.05 -22.16 21.11
N VAL A 25 33.02 -21.33 21.50
CA VAL A 25 33.07 -19.90 21.19
C VAL A 25 33.23 -19.68 19.67
N LEU A 26 34.06 -20.49 19.01
CA LEU A 26 34.27 -20.42 17.57
C LEU A 26 33.01 -20.82 16.79
N VAL A 27 32.30 -21.87 17.22
CA VAL A 27 31.04 -22.31 16.60
C VAL A 27 29.95 -21.29 16.79
N ILE A 28 29.85 -20.66 17.97
CA ILE A 28 28.87 -19.58 18.23
C ILE A 28 29.21 -18.36 17.38
N SER A 29 30.49 -17.97 17.24
CA SER A 29 30.86 -16.83 16.39
C SER A 29 30.61 -17.08 14.91
N MET A 30 30.80 -18.31 14.39
CA MET A 30 30.45 -18.68 13.02
C MET A 30 28.94 -18.70 12.80
N ALA A 31 28.16 -19.17 13.77
CA ALA A 31 26.69 -19.15 13.68
C ALA A 31 26.14 -17.74 13.67
N VAL A 32 26.64 -16.83 14.49
CA VAL A 32 26.26 -15.42 14.52
C VAL A 32 26.66 -14.72 13.21
N CYS A 33 27.83 -15.02 12.67
CA CYS A 33 28.29 -14.46 11.39
C CYS A 33 27.44 -14.94 10.21
N SER A 34 27.04 -16.21 10.16
CA SER A 34 26.19 -16.74 9.09
C SER A 34 24.77 -16.17 9.14
N VAL A 35 24.19 -15.98 10.32
CA VAL A 35 22.87 -15.34 10.47
C VAL A 35 22.94 -13.86 10.05
N CYS A 36 24.00 -13.15 10.40
CA CYS A 36 24.19 -11.76 9.98
C CYS A 36 24.34 -11.63 8.46
N MET A 37 25.08 -12.55 7.82
CA MET A 37 25.24 -12.54 6.35
C MET A 37 23.94 -12.88 5.60
N THR A 38 23.10 -13.76 6.12
CA THR A 38 21.81 -14.07 5.50
C THR A 38 20.80 -12.92 5.60
N GLU A 39 20.77 -12.17 6.71
CA GLU A 39 19.94 -10.97 6.85
C GLU A 39 20.38 -9.83 5.92
N VAL A 40 21.68 -9.63 5.75
CA VAL A 40 22.23 -8.59 4.86
C VAL A 40 21.92 -8.92 3.39
N SER A 41 22.09 -10.19 2.97
CA SER A 41 21.78 -10.63 1.61
C SER A 41 20.28 -10.50 1.28
N ALA A 42 19.40 -10.90 2.20
CA ALA A 42 17.96 -10.78 2.01
C ALA A 42 17.46 -9.32 1.99
N SER A 43 18.14 -8.42 2.69
CA SER A 43 17.81 -7.00 2.71
C SER A 43 18.19 -6.29 1.41
N SER A 44 19.38 -6.60 0.85
CA SER A 44 19.83 -6.05 -0.42
C SER A 44 18.95 -6.51 -1.58
N ASP A 45 18.45 -7.74 -1.55
CA ASP A 45 17.56 -8.29 -2.57
C ASP A 45 16.19 -7.56 -2.62
N ILE A 46 15.59 -7.26 -1.47
CA ILE A 46 14.32 -6.51 -1.41
C ILE A 46 14.45 -5.10 -1.99
N TYR A 47 15.54 -4.39 -1.68
CA TYR A 47 15.76 -3.05 -2.22
C TYR A 47 16.01 -3.08 -3.72
N ASN A 48 16.71 -4.08 -4.21
CA ASN A 48 16.93 -4.28 -5.64
C ASN A 48 15.61 -4.60 -6.37
N GLN A 49 14.78 -5.48 -5.81
CA GLN A 49 13.44 -5.77 -6.34
C GLN A 49 12.57 -4.51 -6.43
N SER A 50 12.57 -3.67 -5.40
CA SER A 50 11.84 -2.39 -5.42
C SER A 50 12.38 -1.43 -6.48
N ALA A 51 13.71 -1.38 -6.66
CA ALA A 51 14.35 -0.55 -7.67
C ALA A 51 14.00 -0.99 -9.09
N VAL A 52 14.04 -2.29 -9.36
CA VAL A 52 13.63 -2.86 -10.65
C VAL A 52 12.15 -2.53 -10.93
N LYS A 53 11.24 -2.80 -9.98
CA LYS A 53 9.81 -2.49 -10.14
C LYS A 53 9.54 -1.02 -10.46
N LEU A 54 10.15 -0.11 -9.72
CA LEU A 54 9.98 1.33 -9.99
C LEU A 54 10.68 1.76 -11.29
N GLY A 55 11.77 1.10 -11.66
CA GLY A 55 12.45 1.29 -12.94
C GLY A 55 11.58 0.87 -14.12
N ASP A 56 10.98 -0.32 -14.07
CA ASP A 56 10.08 -0.85 -15.10
C ASP A 56 8.82 0.03 -15.28
N LEU A 57 8.37 0.68 -14.21
CA LEU A 57 7.29 1.67 -14.26
C LEU A 57 7.74 3.07 -14.72
N GLY A 58 9.04 3.29 -14.98
CA GLY A 58 9.60 4.59 -15.35
C GLY A 58 9.65 5.61 -14.20
N LEU A 59 9.38 5.20 -12.97
CA LEU A 59 9.30 6.06 -11.78
C LEU A 59 10.62 6.21 -11.03
N PHE A 60 11.62 5.38 -11.35
CA PHE A 60 12.96 5.46 -10.78
C PHE A 60 14.01 5.27 -11.87
N LYS A 61 15.04 6.11 -11.83
CA LYS A 61 16.18 6.03 -12.76
C LYS A 61 17.45 5.77 -11.97
N GLY A 62 18.26 4.85 -12.47
CA GLY A 62 19.63 4.67 -12.00
C GLY A 62 20.54 5.84 -12.44
N THR A 63 21.80 5.69 -12.18
CA THR A 63 22.89 6.50 -12.70
C THR A 63 23.67 5.67 -13.72
N ASP A 64 24.73 6.22 -14.32
CA ASP A 64 25.64 5.47 -15.18
C ASP A 64 26.30 4.28 -14.47
N ASN A 65 26.31 4.28 -13.14
CA ASN A 65 26.83 3.21 -12.28
C ASN A 65 25.72 2.26 -11.75
N GLY A 66 24.52 2.29 -12.36
CA GLY A 66 23.37 1.50 -11.93
C GLY A 66 22.54 2.17 -10.83
N PHE A 67 21.89 1.39 -9.95
CA PHE A 67 20.95 1.95 -8.95
C PHE A 67 21.66 2.55 -7.73
N GLU A 68 22.90 2.18 -7.45
CA GLU A 68 23.70 2.67 -6.30
C GLU A 68 22.93 2.60 -4.96
N LEU A 69 22.29 1.47 -4.68
CA LEU A 69 21.31 1.32 -3.59
C LEU A 69 21.89 1.47 -2.18
N ASP A 70 23.20 1.23 -2.02
CA ASP A 70 23.89 1.32 -0.71
C ASP A 70 24.35 2.74 -0.38
N ARG A 71 24.34 3.65 -1.35
CA ARG A 71 24.76 5.04 -1.17
C ARG A 71 23.67 5.85 -0.46
N ARG A 72 24.08 6.77 0.40
CA ARG A 72 23.18 7.76 0.99
C ARG A 72 22.74 8.79 -0.06
N PRO A 73 21.44 9.06 -0.23
CA PRO A 73 20.97 10.10 -1.13
C PRO A 73 21.08 11.48 -0.48
N THR A 74 21.39 12.49 -1.29
CA THR A 74 21.23 13.88 -0.86
C THR A 74 19.76 14.29 -0.87
N ARG A 75 19.45 15.39 -0.20
CA ARG A 75 18.07 15.91 -0.16
C ARG A 75 17.60 16.42 -1.53
N ALA A 76 18.49 16.94 -2.35
CA ALA A 76 18.18 17.29 -3.74
C ALA A 76 17.87 16.05 -4.59
N GLU A 77 18.64 14.96 -4.44
CA GLU A 77 18.37 13.68 -5.12
C GLU A 77 17.04 13.08 -4.69
N ALA A 78 16.70 13.17 -3.41
CA ALA A 78 15.41 12.72 -2.89
C ALA A 78 14.25 13.54 -3.46
N ALA A 79 14.41 14.85 -3.63
CA ALA A 79 13.43 15.71 -4.28
C ALA A 79 13.23 15.32 -5.76
N CYS A 80 14.32 15.13 -6.49
CA CYS A 80 14.28 14.64 -7.88
C CYS A 80 13.56 13.29 -7.98
N MET A 81 13.90 12.34 -7.11
CA MET A 81 13.24 11.04 -7.09
C MET A 81 11.74 11.16 -6.80
N LEU A 82 11.33 11.98 -5.85
CA LEU A 82 9.92 12.14 -5.52
C LEU A 82 9.11 12.71 -6.71
N VAL A 83 9.65 13.68 -7.44
CA VAL A 83 9.00 14.25 -8.63
C VAL A 83 8.84 13.18 -9.72
N ARG A 84 9.88 12.38 -9.98
CA ARG A 84 9.83 11.23 -10.91
C ARG A 84 8.83 10.19 -10.47
N PHE A 85 8.86 9.82 -9.21
CA PHE A 85 7.93 8.88 -8.58
C PHE A 85 6.46 9.29 -8.73
N LEU A 86 6.17 10.59 -8.71
CA LEU A 86 4.84 11.13 -8.96
C LEU A 86 4.50 11.27 -10.46
N GLY A 87 5.41 10.90 -11.36
CA GLY A 87 5.24 11.06 -12.80
C GLY A 87 5.19 12.52 -13.24
N LYS A 88 5.80 13.41 -12.47
CA LYS A 88 5.74 14.87 -12.66
C LYS A 88 7.02 15.48 -13.20
N GLU A 89 7.98 14.66 -13.65
CA GLU A 89 9.25 15.16 -14.20
C GLU A 89 9.03 16.08 -15.40
N SER A 90 8.19 15.66 -16.35
CA SER A 90 7.90 16.50 -17.53
C SER A 90 7.22 17.82 -17.17
N ASP A 91 6.31 17.81 -16.20
CA ASP A 91 5.63 19.02 -15.74
C ASP A 91 6.65 19.95 -15.04
N ALA A 92 7.47 19.39 -14.14
CA ALA A 92 8.49 20.15 -13.40
C ALA A 92 9.53 20.81 -14.32
N LEU A 93 9.98 20.11 -15.38
CA LEU A 93 11.00 20.63 -16.29
C LEU A 93 10.51 21.71 -17.28
N LYS A 94 9.19 21.86 -17.44
CA LYS A 94 8.61 22.89 -18.33
C LYS A 94 8.49 24.26 -17.69
N GLU A 95 8.46 24.31 -16.37
CA GLU A 95 8.18 25.51 -15.60
C GLU A 95 9.48 26.14 -15.06
N THR A 96 9.45 27.45 -14.86
CA THR A 96 10.50 28.18 -14.14
C THR A 96 10.00 28.48 -12.73
N TYR A 97 10.76 28.06 -11.72
CA TYR A 97 10.38 28.24 -10.32
C TYR A 97 11.22 29.31 -9.66
N ASN A 98 10.57 30.25 -8.98
CA ASN A 98 11.23 31.17 -8.09
C ASN A 98 11.21 30.55 -6.67
N ILE A 99 12.36 30.02 -6.25
CA ILE A 99 12.53 29.42 -4.92
C ILE A 99 13.38 30.32 -4.03
N PRO A 100 13.12 30.40 -2.71
CA PRO A 100 13.90 31.25 -1.82
C PRO A 100 15.28 30.66 -1.49
N PHE A 101 15.53 29.38 -1.80
CA PHE A 101 16.71 28.63 -1.40
C PHE A 101 17.92 28.97 -2.28
N LYS A 102 19.06 29.26 -1.64
CA LYS A 102 20.30 29.66 -2.32
C LYS A 102 21.30 28.53 -2.52
N ASP A 103 21.06 27.38 -1.90
CA ASP A 103 21.94 26.21 -1.88
C ASP A 103 21.53 25.11 -2.87
N VAL A 104 20.45 25.32 -3.64
CA VAL A 104 19.96 24.35 -4.61
C VAL A 104 20.78 24.47 -5.90
N PRO A 105 21.47 23.38 -6.31
CA PRO A 105 22.24 23.40 -7.57
C PRO A 105 21.31 23.48 -8.78
N ASP A 106 21.78 24.05 -9.89
CA ASP A 106 21.00 24.34 -11.10
C ASP A 106 20.19 23.13 -11.60
N TRP A 107 20.80 21.94 -11.60
CA TRP A 107 20.13 20.72 -12.04
C TRP A 107 18.90 20.33 -11.18
N ALA A 108 18.85 20.77 -9.93
CA ALA A 108 17.79 20.42 -8.99
C ALA A 108 16.71 21.51 -8.83
N VAL A 109 16.91 22.71 -9.38
CA VAL A 109 16.01 23.86 -9.20
C VAL A 109 14.56 23.51 -9.61
N GLN A 110 14.37 22.87 -10.76
CA GLN A 110 13.05 22.52 -11.25
C GLN A 110 12.36 21.47 -10.36
N TYR A 111 13.09 20.50 -9.87
CA TYR A 111 12.54 19.45 -8.98
C TYR A 111 12.17 20.00 -7.60
N VAL A 112 13.08 20.75 -6.98
CA VAL A 112 12.84 21.42 -5.69
C VAL A 112 11.74 22.46 -5.83
N GLY A 113 11.75 23.26 -6.89
CA GLY A 113 10.75 24.26 -7.19
C GLY A 113 9.35 23.67 -7.35
N TYR A 114 9.22 22.57 -8.10
CA TYR A 114 7.97 21.85 -8.23
C TYR A 114 7.42 21.40 -6.86
N LEU A 115 8.25 20.75 -6.05
CA LEU A 115 7.83 20.25 -4.75
C LEU A 115 7.49 21.40 -3.78
N TYR A 116 8.26 22.47 -3.78
CA TYR A 116 8.02 23.65 -2.94
C TYR A 116 6.70 24.33 -3.30
N SER A 117 6.46 24.60 -4.59
CA SER A 117 5.23 25.24 -5.08
C SER A 117 3.98 24.39 -4.85
N ASN A 118 4.13 23.07 -4.73
CA ASN A 118 3.03 22.15 -4.43
C ASN A 118 2.95 21.75 -2.95
N ASN A 119 3.67 22.43 -2.05
CA ASN A 119 3.72 22.15 -0.59
C ASN A 119 4.16 20.70 -0.25
N MET A 120 4.94 20.06 -1.12
CA MET A 120 5.45 18.70 -0.88
C MET A 120 6.84 18.70 -0.24
N ALA A 121 7.60 19.78 -0.36
CA ALA A 121 8.86 19.97 0.34
C ALA A 121 8.95 21.40 0.90
N LYS A 122 9.65 21.54 2.03
CA LYS A 122 10.00 22.81 2.67
C LYS A 122 11.50 22.87 2.84
N GLY A 123 12.07 24.08 2.99
CA GLY A 123 13.48 24.25 3.38
C GLY A 123 13.73 23.81 4.83
N LEU A 124 14.99 23.69 5.17
CA LEU A 124 15.47 23.56 6.56
C LEU A 124 15.42 24.93 7.26
N SER A 125 15.46 26.01 6.46
CA SER A 125 15.14 27.39 6.88
C SER A 125 14.55 28.15 5.69
N ASP A 126 14.24 29.43 5.89
CA ASP A 126 13.59 30.28 4.88
C ASP A 126 14.38 30.38 3.56
N ASN A 127 15.70 30.31 3.62
CA ASN A 127 16.58 30.47 2.45
C ASN A 127 17.55 29.28 2.22
N TYR A 128 17.38 28.20 2.95
CA TYR A 128 18.25 27.02 2.92
C TYR A 128 17.45 25.74 2.78
N PHE A 129 17.64 25.03 1.68
CA PHE A 129 16.99 23.75 1.42
C PHE A 129 17.72 22.56 2.05
N GLY A 130 19.02 22.65 2.19
CA GLY A 130 19.92 21.56 2.56
C GLY A 130 20.19 20.61 1.39
N ALA A 131 20.31 21.15 0.14
CA ALA A 131 20.34 20.38 -1.10
C ALA A 131 21.41 19.28 -1.10
N ASN A 132 22.60 19.57 -0.57
CA ASN A 132 23.74 18.65 -0.52
C ASN A 132 23.82 17.85 0.76
N GLU A 133 22.91 18.08 1.74
CA GLU A 133 22.86 17.26 2.94
C GLU A 133 22.24 15.90 2.64
N PHE A 134 22.70 14.87 3.37
CA PHE A 134 22.08 13.56 3.28
C PHE A 134 20.70 13.60 3.93
N ILE A 135 19.70 13.13 3.16
CA ILE A 135 18.35 13.01 3.70
C ILE A 135 18.27 11.79 4.63
N ASP A 136 17.53 11.91 5.72
CA ASP A 136 17.22 10.83 6.62
C ASP A 136 15.82 10.22 6.35
N MET A 137 15.49 9.19 7.11
CA MET A 137 14.23 8.48 6.97
C MET A 137 13.02 9.37 7.34
N ASP A 138 13.14 10.21 8.36
CA ASP A 138 12.03 11.08 8.82
C ASP A 138 11.70 12.13 7.79
N ALA A 139 12.71 12.77 7.24
CA ALA A 139 12.57 13.77 6.19
C ALA A 139 11.96 13.18 4.90
N TYR A 140 12.44 12.00 4.46
CA TYR A 140 11.89 11.38 3.26
C TYR A 140 10.47 10.83 3.49
N THR A 141 10.18 10.26 4.66
CA THR A 141 8.81 9.86 5.03
C THR A 141 7.86 11.06 5.02
N THR A 142 8.31 12.21 5.51
CA THR A 142 7.54 13.46 5.44
C THR A 142 7.23 13.86 4.00
N PHE A 143 8.19 13.77 3.08
CA PHE A 143 7.96 14.04 1.66
C PHE A 143 6.90 13.11 1.07
N VAL A 144 6.98 11.82 1.35
CA VAL A 144 6.03 10.81 0.88
C VAL A 144 4.62 11.05 1.47
N LEU A 145 4.50 11.36 2.76
CA LEU A 145 3.21 11.65 3.38
C LEU A 145 2.53 12.88 2.76
N ARG A 146 3.28 13.95 2.47
CA ARG A 146 2.75 15.13 1.76
C ARG A 146 2.31 14.78 0.33
N ALA A 147 3.07 13.92 -0.37
CA ALA A 147 2.68 13.42 -1.70
C ALA A 147 1.38 12.60 -1.64
N LEU A 148 1.14 11.85 -0.57
CA LEU A 148 -0.11 11.17 -0.27
C LEU A 148 -1.21 12.10 0.27
N LYS A 149 -0.99 13.43 0.27
CA LYS A 149 -1.94 14.49 0.70
C LYS A 149 -2.18 14.57 2.20
N TYR A 150 -1.30 14.00 3.03
CA TYR A 150 -1.29 14.25 4.46
C TYR A 150 -0.61 15.60 4.75
N ASN A 151 -1.14 16.34 5.72
CA ASN A 151 -0.72 17.71 6.04
C ASN A 151 0.07 17.76 7.36
N ASP A 152 1.21 18.45 7.35
CA ASP A 152 2.05 18.73 8.51
C ASP A 152 2.04 20.20 8.92
N SER A 153 0.98 20.92 8.62
CA SER A 153 0.79 22.35 8.92
C SER A 153 -0.59 22.61 9.50
N GLU A 154 -0.66 23.54 10.44
CA GLU A 154 -1.93 24.04 10.98
C GLU A 154 -2.76 24.74 9.86
N PRO A 155 -4.09 24.77 9.94
CA PRO A 155 -4.93 24.24 11.02
C PRO A 155 -5.29 22.76 10.91
N ASN A 156 -4.94 22.07 9.84
CA ASN A 156 -5.37 20.68 9.55
C ASN A 156 -4.22 19.69 9.70
N LEU A 157 -3.55 19.72 10.85
CA LEU A 157 -2.39 18.89 11.13
C LEU A 157 -2.73 17.40 11.21
N ASP A 158 -2.13 16.59 10.34
CA ASP A 158 -2.24 15.12 10.37
C ASP A 158 -1.07 14.46 11.10
N PHE A 159 0.10 15.11 11.05
CA PHE A 159 1.33 14.62 11.64
C PHE A 159 2.32 15.80 11.81
N THR A 160 3.34 15.60 12.65
CA THR A 160 4.52 16.46 12.72
C THR A 160 5.72 15.72 12.18
N TRP A 161 6.85 16.40 12.00
CA TRP A 161 8.10 15.75 11.60
C TRP A 161 8.47 14.59 12.55
N GLU A 162 8.33 14.78 13.85
CA GLU A 162 8.63 13.76 14.87
C GLU A 162 7.65 12.57 14.81
N THR A 163 6.43 12.80 14.37
CA THR A 163 5.38 11.76 14.29
C THR A 163 5.22 11.14 12.90
N ALA A 164 6.02 11.55 11.92
CA ALA A 164 5.93 11.08 10.54
C ALA A 164 6.01 9.54 10.42
N LYS A 165 6.97 8.90 11.11
CA LYS A 165 7.10 7.43 11.13
C LYS A 165 5.89 6.74 11.75
N LYS A 166 5.36 7.28 12.84
CA LYS A 166 4.14 6.77 13.46
C LYS A 166 2.97 6.89 12.48
N LYS A 167 2.81 8.05 11.84
CA LYS A 167 1.77 8.24 10.83
C LYS A 167 1.89 7.26 9.67
N ALA A 168 3.10 6.97 9.21
CA ALA A 168 3.34 5.99 8.14
C ALA A 168 2.85 4.58 8.54
N VAL A 169 2.97 4.19 9.81
CA VAL A 169 2.41 2.93 10.32
C VAL A 169 0.88 3.00 10.44
N ASP A 170 0.35 4.07 11.00
CA ASP A 170 -1.09 4.26 11.20
C ASP A 170 -1.90 4.15 9.89
N ILE A 171 -1.32 4.61 8.77
CA ILE A 171 -1.94 4.54 7.43
C ILE A 171 -1.54 3.29 6.63
N SER A 172 -0.84 2.36 7.24
CA SER A 172 -0.32 1.13 6.59
C SER A 172 0.63 1.37 5.41
N LEU A 173 1.27 2.54 5.33
CA LEU A 173 2.38 2.80 4.41
C LEU A 173 3.57 1.90 4.77
N LEU A 174 3.86 1.76 6.06
CA LEU A 174 4.88 0.87 6.60
C LEU A 174 4.30 -0.02 7.69
N SER A 175 4.75 -1.26 7.74
CA SER A 175 4.56 -2.11 8.92
C SER A 175 5.60 -1.78 10.01
N ASN A 176 5.35 -2.22 11.25
CA ASN A 176 6.35 -2.13 12.31
C ASN A 176 7.66 -2.89 11.97
N ALA A 177 7.58 -3.95 11.16
CA ALA A 177 8.74 -4.67 10.68
C ALA A 177 9.55 -3.85 9.66
N ASP A 178 8.85 -3.18 8.71
CA ASP A 178 9.48 -2.25 7.77
C ASP A 178 10.15 -1.10 8.50
N LEU A 179 9.48 -0.51 9.49
CA LEU A 179 10.02 0.58 10.28
C LEU A 179 11.33 0.17 10.97
N ARG A 180 11.36 -1.00 11.64
CA ARG A 180 12.60 -1.53 12.26
C ARG A 180 13.70 -1.75 11.24
N LYS A 181 13.38 -2.30 10.05
CA LYS A 181 14.35 -2.56 8.98
C LYS A 181 14.94 -1.25 8.44
N LEU A 182 14.09 -0.28 8.12
CA LEU A 182 14.52 1.01 7.56
C LEU A 182 15.28 1.88 8.56
N SER A 183 15.01 1.74 9.86
CA SER A 183 15.70 2.50 10.93
C SER A 183 17.06 1.92 11.30
N LYS A 184 17.45 0.72 10.82
CA LYS A 184 18.79 0.18 11.02
C LYS A 184 19.80 0.92 10.13
N ALA A 185 20.88 1.43 10.70
CA ALA A 185 21.97 2.13 9.99
C ALA A 185 21.48 3.32 9.12
N ASP A 186 22.35 3.83 8.25
CA ASP A 186 22.09 4.97 7.40
C ASP A 186 20.88 4.78 6.48
N PHE A 187 20.18 5.87 6.16
CA PHE A 187 19.12 5.89 5.17
C PHE A 187 19.74 5.94 3.77
N THR A 188 19.65 4.83 3.05
CA THR A 188 20.28 4.66 1.72
C THR A 188 19.28 4.85 0.58
N ARG A 189 19.78 4.94 -0.67
CA ARG A 189 18.92 4.98 -1.88
C ARG A 189 18.01 3.74 -1.97
N GLY A 190 18.49 2.56 -1.56
CA GLY A 190 17.69 1.35 -1.51
C GLY A 190 16.51 1.46 -0.55
N LYS A 191 16.72 2.01 0.64
CA LYS A 191 15.65 2.29 1.60
C LYS A 191 14.66 3.33 1.09
N MET A 192 15.16 4.37 0.42
CA MET A 192 14.33 5.40 -0.22
C MET A 192 13.43 4.80 -1.30
N VAL A 193 13.96 3.96 -2.17
CA VAL A 193 13.24 3.25 -3.22
C VAL A 193 12.19 2.31 -2.65
N TYR A 194 12.54 1.53 -1.62
CA TYR A 194 11.62 0.63 -0.94
C TYR A 194 10.43 1.38 -0.33
N LEU A 195 10.68 2.49 0.38
CA LEU A 195 9.61 3.31 0.95
C LEU A 195 8.70 3.89 -0.14
N SER A 196 9.26 4.27 -1.28
CA SER A 196 8.50 4.76 -2.44
C SER A 196 7.63 3.65 -3.05
N GLU A 197 8.18 2.44 -3.21
CA GLU A 197 7.39 1.29 -3.70
C GLU A 197 6.21 0.98 -2.77
N ARG A 198 6.41 1.05 -1.44
CA ARG A 198 5.32 0.91 -0.46
C ARG A 198 4.25 1.99 -0.64
N ALA A 199 4.66 3.22 -0.95
CA ALA A 199 3.72 4.34 -1.14
C ALA A 199 2.80 4.14 -2.36
N LEU A 200 3.24 3.44 -3.41
CA LEU A 200 2.36 3.09 -4.55
C LEU A 200 1.13 2.30 -4.11
N ASN A 201 1.27 1.45 -3.09
CA ASN A 201 0.21 0.58 -2.59
C ASN A 201 -0.56 1.20 -1.41
N THR A 202 -0.35 2.49 -1.14
CA THR A 202 -0.98 3.23 -0.03
C THR A 202 -2.07 4.14 -0.58
N ASN A 203 -3.20 4.21 0.12
CA ASN A 203 -4.30 5.09 -0.23
C ASN A 203 -3.93 6.56 -0.03
N ILE A 204 -4.36 7.40 -0.96
CA ILE A 204 -4.28 8.86 -0.82
C ILE A 204 -5.26 9.31 0.27
N LYS A 205 -4.86 10.28 1.09
CA LYS A 205 -5.69 10.82 2.18
C LYS A 205 -7.07 11.23 1.68
N GLY A 206 -8.10 10.80 2.40
CA GLY A 206 -9.49 11.10 2.09
C GLY A 206 -10.06 10.36 0.88
N ARG A 207 -9.29 9.47 0.27
CA ARG A 207 -9.72 8.70 -0.90
C ARG A 207 -9.44 7.20 -0.71
N ARG A 208 -10.30 6.37 -1.30
CA ARG A 208 -10.09 4.90 -1.36
C ARG A 208 -9.39 4.48 -2.65
N ILE A 209 -8.42 5.28 -3.06
CA ILE A 209 -7.59 5.03 -4.25
C ILE A 209 -6.13 4.98 -3.84
N MET A 210 -5.44 3.92 -4.22
CA MET A 210 -4.01 3.80 -4.07
C MET A 210 -3.28 4.73 -5.03
N LEU A 211 -2.10 5.24 -4.64
CA LEU A 211 -1.30 6.11 -5.50
C LEU A 211 -1.04 5.47 -6.87
N ARG A 212 -0.69 4.18 -6.94
CA ARG A 212 -0.46 3.47 -8.21
C ARG A 212 -1.67 3.51 -9.15
N ARG A 213 -2.90 3.41 -8.61
CA ARG A 213 -4.13 3.45 -9.40
C ARG A 213 -4.39 4.85 -9.94
N LEU A 214 -4.10 5.87 -9.14
CA LEU A 214 -4.18 7.26 -9.59
C LEU A 214 -3.17 7.51 -10.73
N LEU A 215 -1.91 7.08 -10.58
CA LEU A 215 -0.89 7.23 -11.61
C LEU A 215 -1.26 6.49 -12.91
N ALA A 216 -1.82 5.28 -12.79
CA ALA A 216 -2.31 4.52 -13.94
C ALA A 216 -3.49 5.21 -14.63
N SER A 217 -4.46 5.75 -13.88
CA SER A 217 -5.60 6.49 -14.44
C SER A 217 -5.19 7.78 -15.15
N GLN A 218 -4.03 8.32 -14.82
CA GLN A 218 -3.43 9.49 -15.47
C GLN A 218 -2.53 9.12 -16.66
N GLY A 219 -2.39 7.83 -16.98
CA GLY A 219 -1.51 7.35 -18.04
C GLY A 219 -0.01 7.47 -17.74
N ILE A 220 0.36 7.71 -16.46
CA ILE A 220 1.77 7.85 -16.04
C ILE A 220 2.47 6.51 -15.97
N ILE A 221 1.77 5.47 -15.51
CA ILE A 221 2.24 4.09 -15.50
C ILE A 221 1.24 3.17 -16.19
N SER A 222 1.68 2.01 -16.65
CA SER A 222 0.79 0.98 -17.16
C SER A 222 -0.10 0.42 -16.06
N VAL A 223 -1.29 -0.05 -16.45
CA VAL A 223 -2.20 -0.74 -15.51
C VAL A 223 -1.54 -2.06 -15.08
N ASP A 224 -1.57 -2.33 -13.78
CA ASP A 224 -1.05 -3.56 -13.21
C ASP A 224 -1.83 -4.78 -13.74
N PRO A 225 -1.16 -5.80 -14.30
CA PRO A 225 -1.83 -7.03 -14.72
C PRO A 225 -2.61 -7.75 -13.62
N GLU A 226 -2.17 -7.62 -12.35
CA GLU A 226 -2.90 -8.15 -11.19
C GLU A 226 -4.22 -7.42 -10.92
N TRP A 227 -4.46 -6.28 -11.60
CA TRP A 227 -5.67 -5.48 -11.48
C TRP A 227 -6.47 -5.51 -12.79
N SER A 228 -6.69 -6.71 -13.33
CA SER A 228 -7.53 -6.85 -14.52
C SER A 228 -8.95 -6.36 -14.26
N THR A 229 -9.51 -5.66 -15.25
CA THR A 229 -10.94 -5.29 -15.30
C THR A 229 -11.74 -6.27 -16.15
N ASP A 230 -11.09 -7.32 -16.65
CA ASP A 230 -11.76 -8.37 -17.41
C ASP A 230 -12.77 -9.12 -16.54
N LYS A 231 -13.85 -9.52 -17.17
CA LYS A 231 -14.86 -10.36 -16.54
C LYS A 231 -14.24 -11.68 -16.05
N PRO A 232 -14.29 -11.99 -14.74
CA PRO A 232 -13.73 -13.23 -14.24
C PRO A 232 -14.57 -14.44 -14.68
N GLU A 233 -13.93 -15.59 -14.85
CA GLU A 233 -14.58 -16.84 -15.30
C GLU A 233 -15.79 -17.23 -14.44
N TRP A 234 -15.76 -16.95 -13.15
CA TRP A 234 -16.83 -17.28 -12.22
C TRP A 234 -18.05 -16.33 -12.27
N PHE A 235 -17.94 -15.19 -12.95
CA PHE A 235 -18.97 -14.13 -12.93
C PHE A 235 -20.34 -14.63 -13.41
N ASP A 236 -20.38 -15.34 -14.55
CA ASP A 236 -21.65 -15.80 -15.13
C ASP A 236 -22.38 -16.76 -14.17
N SER A 237 -21.65 -17.57 -13.41
CA SER A 237 -22.23 -18.44 -12.39
C SER A 237 -22.85 -17.65 -11.24
N ILE A 238 -22.21 -16.57 -10.79
CA ILE A 238 -22.73 -15.67 -9.75
C ILE A 238 -23.99 -14.96 -10.22
N ILE A 239 -23.99 -14.40 -11.44
CA ILE A 239 -25.16 -13.73 -11.98
C ILE A 239 -26.31 -14.69 -12.19
N ALA A 240 -26.10 -15.85 -12.79
CA ALA A 240 -27.14 -16.86 -12.95
C ALA A 240 -27.74 -17.34 -11.61
N ALA A 241 -26.92 -17.40 -10.53
CA ALA A 241 -27.42 -17.69 -9.21
C ALA A 241 -28.28 -16.54 -8.65
N GLY A 242 -27.88 -15.29 -8.89
CA GLY A 242 -28.63 -14.11 -8.47
C GLY A 242 -29.95 -13.95 -9.22
N GLU A 243 -29.96 -14.22 -10.54
CA GLU A 243 -31.13 -14.11 -11.41
C GLU A 243 -32.28 -15.05 -11.04
N LYS A 244 -31.99 -16.19 -10.40
CA LYS A 244 -33.01 -17.08 -9.85
C LYS A 244 -33.93 -16.42 -8.82
N HIS A 245 -33.51 -15.29 -8.29
CA HIS A 245 -34.22 -14.54 -7.26
C HIS A 245 -34.82 -13.21 -7.79
N LEU A 246 -34.80 -12.99 -9.11
CA LEU A 246 -35.42 -11.77 -9.67
C LEU A 246 -36.88 -11.63 -9.22
N GLY A 247 -37.25 -10.42 -8.76
CA GLY A 247 -38.57 -10.13 -8.26
C GLY A 247 -38.82 -10.52 -6.80
N VAL A 248 -37.93 -11.28 -6.15
CA VAL A 248 -38.04 -11.56 -4.70
C VAL A 248 -38.03 -10.24 -3.94
N PRO A 249 -39.00 -10.00 -2.99
CA PRO A 249 -39.17 -8.70 -2.38
C PRO A 249 -38.02 -8.33 -1.45
N TYR A 250 -37.83 -7.01 -1.28
CA TYR A 250 -36.90 -6.49 -0.28
C TYR A 250 -37.48 -6.72 1.14
N LEU A 251 -36.70 -7.33 2.00
CA LEU A 251 -37.05 -7.51 3.40
C LEU A 251 -35.84 -7.16 4.28
N PHE A 252 -35.93 -6.04 5.02
CA PHE A 252 -34.85 -5.56 5.86
C PHE A 252 -34.42 -6.62 6.90
N GLY A 253 -33.09 -6.84 7.02
CA GLY A 253 -32.49 -7.82 7.93
C GLY A 253 -32.57 -9.27 7.45
N SER A 254 -33.16 -9.55 6.27
CA SER A 254 -33.35 -10.91 5.76
C SER A 254 -32.30 -11.32 4.71
N ALA A 255 -32.02 -12.62 4.69
CA ALA A 255 -31.25 -13.31 3.65
C ALA A 255 -31.97 -14.62 3.25
N ASN A 256 -33.29 -14.61 3.25
CA ASN A 256 -34.12 -15.79 3.01
C ASN A 256 -34.70 -15.74 1.58
N PRO A 257 -34.38 -16.73 0.72
CA PRO A 257 -34.82 -16.73 -0.69
C PRO A 257 -36.34 -16.86 -0.85
N GLU A 258 -37.06 -17.39 0.14
CA GLU A 258 -38.53 -17.56 0.09
C GLU A 258 -39.28 -16.34 0.64
N LYS A 259 -38.68 -15.60 1.58
CA LYS A 259 -39.34 -14.47 2.27
C LYS A 259 -38.91 -13.11 1.75
N GLY A 260 -37.66 -12.98 1.35
CA GLY A 260 -37.10 -11.72 0.89
C GLY A 260 -35.63 -11.54 1.30
N PHE A 261 -35.00 -10.55 0.70
CA PHE A 261 -33.63 -10.19 0.97
C PHE A 261 -33.49 -8.70 1.30
N ASP A 262 -32.59 -8.34 2.19
CA ASP A 262 -31.98 -7.00 2.13
C ASP A 262 -30.78 -7.00 1.20
N CYS A 263 -30.18 -5.81 0.94
CA CYS A 263 -29.10 -5.64 -0.01
C CYS A 263 -27.89 -6.54 0.26
N SER A 264 -27.39 -6.54 1.47
CA SER A 264 -26.23 -7.36 1.87
C SER A 264 -26.59 -8.83 2.05
N GLY A 265 -27.83 -9.13 2.46
CA GLY A 265 -28.33 -10.48 2.55
C GLY A 265 -28.40 -11.17 1.19
N PHE A 266 -28.85 -10.46 0.15
CA PHE A 266 -28.82 -10.95 -1.22
C PHE A 266 -27.38 -11.20 -1.70
N VAL A 267 -26.51 -10.19 -1.59
CA VAL A 267 -25.11 -10.31 -2.06
C VAL A 267 -24.40 -11.44 -1.34
N SER A 268 -24.43 -11.48 -0.02
CA SER A 268 -23.78 -12.55 0.74
C SER A 268 -24.36 -13.93 0.45
N TYR A 269 -25.68 -14.03 0.27
CA TYR A 269 -26.34 -15.28 -0.10
C TYR A 269 -25.85 -15.80 -1.45
N VAL A 270 -25.85 -14.99 -2.48
CA VAL A 270 -25.44 -15.39 -3.83
C VAL A 270 -23.98 -15.84 -3.86
N TYR A 271 -23.07 -15.06 -3.28
CA TYR A 271 -21.65 -15.39 -3.28
C TYR A 271 -21.33 -16.60 -2.39
N ASN A 272 -21.84 -16.64 -1.17
CA ASN A 272 -21.50 -17.71 -0.21
C ASN A 272 -22.07 -19.08 -0.59
N ASN A 273 -23.18 -19.12 -1.35
CA ASN A 273 -23.81 -20.36 -1.82
C ASN A 273 -23.39 -20.76 -3.24
N SER A 274 -22.42 -20.07 -3.85
CA SER A 274 -21.95 -20.34 -5.21
C SER A 274 -21.08 -21.59 -5.34
N ASN A 275 -20.61 -22.18 -4.23
CA ASN A 275 -19.60 -23.25 -4.19
C ASN A 275 -18.23 -22.85 -4.78
N LEU A 276 -17.96 -21.56 -4.93
CA LEU A 276 -16.73 -21.01 -5.48
C LEU A 276 -15.74 -20.57 -4.39
N GLY A 277 -16.05 -20.81 -3.13
CA GLY A 277 -15.18 -20.49 -1.98
C GLY A 277 -15.27 -19.05 -1.48
N PHE A 278 -16.24 -18.28 -1.92
CA PHE A 278 -16.48 -16.94 -1.33
C PHE A 278 -17.00 -17.02 0.11
N LYS A 279 -16.58 -16.04 0.93
CA LYS A 279 -17.05 -15.90 2.33
C LYS A 279 -17.27 -14.42 2.63
N LEU A 280 -18.43 -13.90 2.29
CA LEU A 280 -18.81 -12.52 2.58
C LEU A 280 -19.56 -12.41 3.90
N PRO A 281 -19.26 -11.39 4.74
CA PRO A 281 -20.01 -11.08 5.95
C PRO A 281 -21.46 -10.70 5.66
N ARG A 282 -22.30 -10.68 6.71
CA ARG A 282 -23.75 -10.46 6.58
C ARG A 282 -24.13 -9.01 6.27
N SER A 283 -23.41 -8.00 6.76
CA SER A 283 -23.80 -6.59 6.60
C SER A 283 -22.97 -5.88 5.53
N SER A 284 -23.56 -4.88 4.86
CA SER A 284 -22.86 -4.08 3.83
C SER A 284 -21.60 -3.41 4.36
N GLN A 285 -21.65 -2.86 5.58
CA GLN A 285 -20.47 -2.27 6.22
C GLN A 285 -19.38 -3.31 6.50
N SER A 286 -19.76 -4.49 7.00
CA SER A 286 -18.78 -5.56 7.27
C SER A 286 -18.19 -6.11 5.97
N ILE A 287 -18.97 -6.26 4.91
CA ILE A 287 -18.46 -6.65 3.60
C ILE A 287 -17.41 -5.63 3.15
N PHE A 288 -17.75 -4.35 3.14
CA PHE A 288 -16.86 -3.27 2.72
C PHE A 288 -15.53 -3.25 3.50
N ASN A 289 -15.57 -3.49 4.80
CA ASN A 289 -14.38 -3.50 5.66
C ASN A 289 -13.46 -4.71 5.45
N ASN A 290 -13.96 -5.79 4.85
CA ASN A 290 -13.24 -7.07 4.70
C ASN A 290 -12.77 -7.37 3.27
N ILE A 291 -13.00 -6.47 2.32
CA ILE A 291 -12.57 -6.63 0.93
C ILE A 291 -11.70 -5.45 0.48
N LYS A 292 -11.01 -5.62 -0.64
CA LYS A 292 -10.18 -4.55 -1.21
C LYS A 292 -11.08 -3.53 -1.90
N THR A 293 -11.11 -2.30 -1.41
CA THR A 293 -12.00 -1.21 -1.88
C THR A 293 -11.27 -0.16 -2.72
N PHE A 294 -11.97 0.46 -3.67
CA PHE A 294 -11.48 1.50 -4.58
C PHE A 294 -12.62 2.43 -5.05
N GLU A 295 -12.30 3.52 -5.75
CA GLU A 295 -13.27 4.56 -6.12
C GLU A 295 -13.55 4.67 -7.62
N LEU A 296 -12.60 4.31 -8.47
CA LEU A 296 -12.72 4.56 -9.91
C LEU A 296 -13.53 3.46 -10.58
N GLU A 297 -14.58 3.84 -11.31
CA GLU A 297 -15.41 2.88 -12.06
C GLU A 297 -14.61 2.16 -13.15
N GLN A 298 -13.66 2.84 -13.79
CA GLN A 298 -12.76 2.24 -14.78
C GLN A 298 -11.90 1.11 -14.21
N ASP A 299 -11.81 0.98 -12.89
CA ASP A 299 -11.09 -0.08 -12.20
C ASP A 299 -12.01 -1.25 -11.83
N ALA A 300 -13.33 -1.05 -11.93
CA ALA A 300 -14.32 -2.07 -11.61
C ALA A 300 -14.49 -3.05 -12.77
N ARG A 301 -14.62 -4.31 -12.41
CA ARG A 301 -14.98 -5.39 -13.36
C ARG A 301 -16.32 -6.00 -12.98
N PRO A 302 -17.02 -6.64 -13.92
CA PRO A 302 -18.19 -7.43 -13.59
C PRO A 302 -17.90 -8.42 -12.44
N GLY A 303 -18.77 -8.45 -11.43
CA GLY A 303 -18.59 -9.25 -10.22
C GLY A 303 -17.94 -8.50 -9.05
N ASP A 304 -17.40 -7.31 -9.21
CA ASP A 304 -17.07 -6.46 -8.07
C ASP A 304 -18.34 -5.98 -7.37
N LEU A 305 -18.23 -5.58 -6.12
CA LEU A 305 -19.35 -5.00 -5.38
C LEU A 305 -19.32 -3.48 -5.47
N ILE A 306 -20.50 -2.88 -5.55
CA ILE A 306 -20.67 -1.44 -5.50
C ILE A 306 -21.39 -1.04 -4.23
N PHE A 307 -20.91 -0.01 -3.55
CA PHE A 307 -21.38 0.42 -2.24
C PHE A 307 -21.91 1.85 -2.27
N PHE A 308 -22.93 2.11 -1.43
CA PHE A 308 -23.56 3.40 -1.30
C PHE A 308 -23.69 3.82 0.15
N THR A 309 -23.74 5.15 0.37
CA THR A 309 -23.89 5.80 1.67
C THR A 309 -25.24 6.54 1.75
N GLY A 310 -25.75 6.74 2.97
CA GLY A 310 -26.92 7.61 3.19
C GLY A 310 -28.21 7.15 2.50
N THR A 311 -28.34 5.88 2.12
CA THR A 311 -29.57 5.34 1.50
C THR A 311 -30.67 5.13 2.53
N TYR A 312 -30.34 5.05 3.82
CA TYR A 312 -31.22 5.13 4.99
C TYR A 312 -30.45 5.71 6.18
N ASN A 313 -31.17 6.09 7.25
CA ASN A 313 -30.54 6.64 8.46
C ASN A 313 -29.74 5.56 9.20
N SER A 314 -28.43 5.73 9.30
CA SER A 314 -27.50 4.76 9.92
C SER A 314 -26.28 5.48 10.48
N LYS A 315 -25.73 4.93 11.58
CA LYS A 315 -24.41 5.33 12.09
C LYS A 315 -23.24 4.80 11.22
N ASN A 316 -23.50 3.77 10.42
CA ASN A 316 -22.50 3.20 9.52
C ASN A 316 -22.49 4.00 8.21
N PRO A 317 -21.30 4.34 7.66
CA PRO A 317 -21.19 5.05 6.39
C PRO A 317 -21.68 4.23 5.20
N VAL A 318 -21.51 2.90 5.20
CA VAL A 318 -22.00 2.04 4.11
C VAL A 318 -23.38 1.51 4.44
N THR A 319 -24.36 1.94 3.67
CA THR A 319 -25.79 1.63 3.90
C THR A 319 -26.41 0.74 2.84
N HIS A 320 -25.77 0.58 1.67
CA HIS A 320 -26.29 -0.28 0.61
C HIS A 320 -25.16 -0.93 -0.19
N VAL A 321 -25.46 -2.07 -0.82
CA VAL A 321 -24.52 -2.83 -1.67
C VAL A 321 -25.25 -3.51 -2.81
N GLY A 322 -24.60 -3.60 -3.96
CA GLY A 322 -25.04 -4.37 -5.13
C GLY A 322 -23.88 -5.08 -5.80
N ILE A 323 -24.16 -5.99 -6.72
CA ILE A 323 -23.19 -6.66 -7.59
C ILE A 323 -23.04 -5.81 -8.85
N TYR A 324 -21.86 -5.26 -9.10
CA TYR A 324 -21.58 -4.55 -10.35
C TYR A 324 -21.51 -5.53 -11.51
N ILE A 325 -22.22 -5.24 -12.59
CA ILE A 325 -22.30 -6.13 -13.76
C ILE A 325 -21.66 -5.54 -15.03
N GLY A 326 -20.99 -4.41 -14.89
CA GLY A 326 -20.45 -3.66 -16.03
C GLY A 326 -21.42 -2.61 -16.57
N ASP A 327 -20.92 -1.74 -17.45
CA ASP A 327 -21.69 -0.75 -18.22
C ASP A 327 -22.62 0.13 -17.36
N GLY A 328 -22.14 0.55 -16.19
CA GLY A 328 -22.91 1.40 -15.29
C GLY A 328 -24.18 0.74 -14.74
N ARG A 329 -24.18 -0.59 -14.52
CA ARG A 329 -25.33 -1.34 -14.00
C ARG A 329 -24.95 -2.24 -12.82
N MET A 330 -25.93 -2.54 -11.99
CA MET A 330 -25.79 -3.50 -10.89
C MET A 330 -27.01 -4.41 -10.80
N LEU A 331 -26.81 -5.59 -10.18
CA LEU A 331 -27.86 -6.48 -9.67
C LEU A 331 -27.94 -6.32 -8.16
N HIS A 332 -29.09 -6.00 -7.61
CA HIS A 332 -29.23 -5.73 -6.17
C HIS A 332 -30.63 -6.05 -5.63
N ALA A 333 -30.77 -6.04 -4.29
CA ALA A 333 -32.07 -6.00 -3.63
C ALA A 333 -32.45 -4.54 -3.35
N GLY A 334 -33.39 -4.02 -4.12
CA GLY A 334 -33.93 -2.66 -3.99
C GLY A 334 -35.28 -2.64 -3.28
N SER A 335 -35.56 -1.59 -2.48
CA SER A 335 -36.78 -1.48 -1.68
C SER A 335 -38.08 -1.39 -2.51
N LYS A 336 -37.97 -0.95 -3.75
CA LYS A 336 -39.14 -0.79 -4.63
C LYS A 336 -39.41 -2.03 -5.50
N ALA A 337 -38.38 -2.62 -6.07
CA ALA A 337 -38.50 -3.66 -7.08
C ALA A 337 -38.05 -5.03 -6.62
N GLY A 338 -37.59 -5.15 -5.35
CA GLY A 338 -36.94 -6.38 -4.87
C GLY A 338 -35.62 -6.62 -5.59
N ILE A 339 -35.31 -7.89 -5.86
CA ILE A 339 -34.12 -8.25 -6.64
C ILE A 339 -34.33 -7.83 -8.09
N SER A 340 -33.49 -6.92 -8.57
CA SER A 340 -33.61 -6.33 -9.89
C SER A 340 -32.30 -5.76 -10.41
N TYR A 341 -32.22 -5.60 -11.72
CA TYR A 341 -31.17 -4.82 -12.35
C TYR A 341 -31.44 -3.33 -12.20
N GLN A 342 -30.39 -2.56 -11.96
CA GLN A 342 -30.46 -1.13 -11.77
C GLN A 342 -29.38 -0.40 -12.56
N ASN A 343 -29.78 0.68 -13.25
CA ASN A 343 -28.87 1.61 -13.88
C ASN A 343 -28.27 2.56 -12.81
N LEU A 344 -26.95 2.70 -12.81
CA LEU A 344 -26.19 3.55 -11.90
C LEU A 344 -26.12 5.01 -12.35
N ASN A 345 -26.43 5.29 -13.63
CA ASN A 345 -26.34 6.62 -14.24
C ASN A 345 -27.53 7.53 -13.90
N ILE A 346 -28.20 7.33 -12.78
CA ILE A 346 -29.23 8.21 -12.25
C ILE A 346 -28.72 9.00 -11.04
N ASP A 347 -29.24 10.20 -10.85
CA ASP A 347 -28.76 11.14 -9.81
C ASP A 347 -28.76 10.56 -8.41
N TYR A 348 -29.76 9.71 -8.09
CA TYR A 348 -29.82 9.06 -6.79
C TYR A 348 -28.56 8.22 -6.50
N TYR A 349 -28.15 7.31 -7.40
CA TYR A 349 -26.99 6.46 -7.18
C TYR A 349 -25.67 7.24 -7.29
N LYS A 350 -25.58 8.23 -8.18
CA LYS A 350 -24.41 9.12 -8.25
C LYS A 350 -24.21 9.89 -6.95
N LYS A 351 -25.28 10.45 -6.37
CA LYS A 351 -25.23 11.18 -5.11
C LYS A 351 -24.82 10.30 -3.92
N HIS A 352 -25.27 9.07 -3.90
CA HIS A 352 -25.04 8.13 -2.80
C HIS A 352 -23.85 7.19 -3.02
N PHE A 353 -23.17 7.29 -4.14
CA PHE A 353 -22.00 6.45 -4.43
C PHE A 353 -20.96 6.57 -3.35
N TYR A 354 -20.45 5.42 -2.88
CA TYR A 354 -19.44 5.34 -1.84
C TYR A 354 -18.14 4.68 -2.30
N GLY A 355 -18.19 3.73 -3.22
CA GLY A 355 -17.04 3.06 -3.80
C GLY A 355 -17.35 1.66 -4.31
N PHE A 356 -16.33 1.03 -4.86
CA PHE A 356 -16.36 -0.37 -5.29
C PHE A 356 -15.54 -1.25 -4.33
N GLY A 357 -15.72 -2.57 -4.42
CA GLY A 357 -14.89 -3.52 -3.71
C GLY A 357 -14.72 -4.81 -4.48
N ARG A 358 -13.48 -5.26 -4.60
CA ARG A 358 -13.11 -6.49 -5.29
C ARG A 358 -13.25 -7.70 -4.42
N VAL A 359 -13.98 -8.69 -4.91
CA VAL A 359 -14.12 -9.99 -4.27
C VAL A 359 -13.39 -11.05 -5.09
N GLU A 360 -12.73 -11.96 -4.39
CA GLU A 360 -12.04 -13.11 -4.98
C GLU A 360 -12.43 -14.39 -4.23
N PRO A 361 -12.54 -15.51 -4.95
CA PRO A 361 -12.76 -16.80 -4.29
C PRO A 361 -11.55 -17.16 -3.43
N ASN A 362 -11.76 -17.73 -2.25
CA ASN A 362 -10.68 -18.25 -1.42
C ASN A 362 -10.05 -19.48 -2.10
N ARG A 363 -8.88 -19.33 -2.71
CA ARG A 363 -8.13 -20.40 -3.39
C ARG A 363 -7.62 -21.50 -2.45
N SER A 364 -7.77 -21.36 -1.13
CA SER A 364 -7.32 -22.34 -0.11
C SER A 364 -8.29 -23.50 0.13
N ALA A 365 -9.38 -23.62 -0.62
CA ALA A 365 -10.42 -24.62 -0.44
C ALA A 365 -10.43 -25.66 -1.60
N LYS A 366 -9.24 -26.14 -1.99
CA LYS A 366 -9.09 -27.35 -2.81
C LYS A 366 -8.31 -28.39 -2.05
#